data_15b10e56fc04821f860cf6620440d07f
#
_entry.id   15b10e56fc04821f860cf6620440d07f
#
_cell.length_a   1.000
_cell.length_b   1.000
_cell.length_c   1.000
_cell.angle_alpha   90.00
_cell.angle_beta   90.00
_cell.angle_gamma   90.00
#
_symmetry.space_group_name_H-M   'P 1'
#
loop_
_entity.id
_entity.type
_entity.pdbx_description
1 polymer ?
#
loop_
_entity_poly.entity_id
_entity_poly.type
_entity_poly.pdbx_seq_one_letter_code
_entity_poly.pdbx_strand_id
1 'polypeptide(L)'
;MRFGIVILPQYDWPDATRYWRGAEAYGFDHAWTYDHLSWRSLAGQRWHATVPTLTAAAMVTERIRLGTFVTSPNFRHPVPFAKEVATLDQISGGRLVLGVGSGGTGFDASVLGQPELTPRDRFARFAEFTESLDTLLRYEQPGAGGISFEGTWFTASGARMVGEPAQLPRTPIHLAANGRKGLALAARLADGWITTGPDDDGTDAWWRGVAELAERFDSACAEAGREPSSVDRTLSLDSERRYSLTSAAAFEDAIGRAAELGFTDVVTHWPRRDGIYAGDEAVLDEVASRLATLR
;
A
#
# COMPACT_ATOMS: atom_id res chain seq x y z
N MET A 1 0.60 10.36 -15.04
CA MET A 1 0.65 10.01 -13.59
C MET A 1 -0.67 9.38 -13.19
N ARG A 2 -0.67 8.38 -12.30
CA ARG A 2 -1.88 7.78 -11.73
C ARG A 2 -2.16 8.38 -10.35
N PHE A 3 -3.44 8.50 -10.02
CA PHE A 3 -3.90 9.13 -8.78
C PHE A 3 -4.58 8.12 -7.87
N GLY A 4 -4.13 8.05 -6.63
CA GLY A 4 -4.69 7.19 -5.61
C GLY A 4 -5.31 7.95 -4.44
N ILE A 5 -6.25 7.31 -3.78
CA ILE A 5 -6.87 7.85 -2.58
C ILE A 5 -6.98 6.80 -1.48
N VAL A 6 -6.63 7.16 -0.25
CA VAL A 6 -6.83 6.30 0.93
C VAL A 6 -8.17 6.62 1.56
N ILE A 7 -8.97 5.59 1.77
CA ILE A 7 -10.21 5.62 2.53
C ILE A 7 -9.96 4.84 3.82
N LEU A 8 -9.91 5.53 4.97
CA LEU A 8 -9.69 4.86 6.25
C LEU A 8 -10.86 3.93 6.60
N PRO A 9 -10.63 2.76 7.21
CA PRO A 9 -11.67 1.78 7.47
C PRO A 9 -12.49 2.13 8.73
N GLN A 10 -13.03 3.35 8.78
CA GLN A 10 -13.70 3.93 9.94
C GLN A 10 -15.23 4.08 9.80
N TYR A 11 -15.73 3.93 8.58
CA TYR A 11 -17.13 4.21 8.27
C TYR A 11 -17.98 2.94 8.36
N ASP A 12 -19.22 3.06 8.84
CA ASP A 12 -20.22 2.01 8.69
C ASP A 12 -20.45 1.73 7.20
N TRP A 13 -20.73 0.48 6.86
CA TRP A 13 -20.75 0.06 5.47
C TRP A 13 -21.70 0.87 4.56
N PRO A 14 -22.91 1.28 4.99
CA PRO A 14 -23.76 2.17 4.17
C PRO A 14 -23.05 3.46 3.76
N ASP A 15 -22.31 4.08 4.69
CA ASP A 15 -21.53 5.29 4.43
C ASP A 15 -20.24 4.98 3.65
N ALA A 16 -19.53 3.91 4.01
CA ALA A 16 -18.31 3.47 3.33
C ALA A 16 -18.54 3.27 1.82
N THR A 17 -19.69 2.73 1.43
CA THR A 17 -20.06 2.53 0.03
C THR A 17 -20.01 3.83 -0.78
N ARG A 18 -20.39 4.97 -0.20
CA ARG A 18 -20.32 6.29 -0.85
C ARG A 18 -18.89 6.66 -1.19
N TYR A 19 -17.95 6.42 -0.29
CA TYR A 19 -16.54 6.77 -0.48
C TYR A 19 -15.87 5.90 -1.56
N TRP A 20 -16.11 4.58 -1.54
CA TRP A 20 -15.54 3.68 -2.54
C TRP A 20 -16.09 3.96 -3.95
N ARG A 21 -17.41 4.13 -4.09
CA ARG A 21 -18.02 4.53 -5.36
C ARG A 21 -17.59 5.92 -5.78
N GLY A 22 -17.48 6.84 -4.82
CA GLY A 22 -17.03 8.22 -5.06
C GLY A 22 -15.61 8.26 -5.62
N ALA A 23 -14.68 7.48 -5.05
CA ALA A 23 -13.31 7.38 -5.55
C ALA A 23 -13.26 6.95 -7.03
N GLU A 24 -14.06 5.96 -7.41
CA GLU A 24 -14.18 5.53 -8.79
C GLU A 24 -14.85 6.59 -9.70
N ALA A 25 -15.92 7.22 -9.22
CA ALA A 25 -16.65 8.24 -9.97
C ALA A 25 -15.81 9.51 -10.19
N TYR A 26 -14.97 9.88 -9.24
CA TYR A 26 -14.01 10.98 -9.34
C TYR A 26 -12.86 10.69 -10.31
N GLY A 27 -12.69 9.44 -10.73
CA GLY A 27 -11.68 9.07 -11.70
C GLY A 27 -10.31 8.76 -11.08
N PHE A 28 -10.24 8.43 -9.79
CA PHE A 28 -9.01 7.88 -9.22
C PHE A 28 -8.68 6.52 -9.86
N ASP A 29 -7.39 6.26 -10.06
CA ASP A 29 -6.90 5.02 -10.66
C ASP A 29 -6.88 3.87 -9.65
N HIS A 30 -6.63 4.20 -8.38
CA HIS A 30 -6.61 3.22 -7.29
C HIS A 30 -7.09 3.81 -5.96
N ALA A 31 -7.77 2.98 -5.16
CA ALA A 31 -8.22 3.30 -3.82
C ALA A 31 -7.65 2.31 -2.81
N TRP A 32 -7.23 2.81 -1.68
CA TRP A 32 -6.48 2.08 -0.66
C TRP A 32 -7.17 2.16 0.69
N THR A 33 -6.87 1.19 1.55
CA THR A 33 -7.20 1.32 2.97
C THR A 33 -6.06 0.80 3.85
N TYR A 34 -5.99 1.28 5.09
CA TYR A 34 -4.97 0.87 6.03
C TYR A 34 -5.26 -0.53 6.57
N ASP A 35 -4.20 -1.34 6.76
CA ASP A 35 -4.29 -2.68 7.33
C ASP A 35 -3.66 -2.73 8.72
N HIS A 36 -4.45 -2.40 9.73
CA HIS A 36 -4.10 -2.37 11.14
C HIS A 36 -5.22 -2.96 12.00
N LEU A 37 -4.90 -3.44 13.20
CA LEU A 37 -5.88 -3.78 14.23
C LEU A 37 -6.48 -2.52 14.86
N SER A 38 -5.66 -1.49 14.99
CA SER A 38 -6.04 -0.10 15.27
C SER A 38 -4.86 0.81 14.93
N TRP A 39 -5.04 2.13 14.82
CA TRP A 39 -4.00 2.97 14.31
C TRP A 39 -3.77 4.25 15.14
N ARG A 40 -2.58 4.39 15.73
CA ARG A 40 -2.02 5.60 16.37
C ARG A 40 -3.07 6.44 17.13
N SER A 41 -3.24 7.71 16.77
CA SER A 41 -4.21 8.64 17.36
C SER A 41 -5.68 8.25 17.14
N LEU A 42 -5.95 7.29 16.25
CA LEU A 42 -7.28 6.78 15.93
C LEU A 42 -7.61 5.45 16.65
N ALA A 43 -6.73 4.98 17.54
CA ALA A 43 -6.89 3.70 18.24
C ALA A 43 -8.18 3.60 19.09
N GLY A 44 -8.72 4.74 19.53
CA GLY A 44 -10.00 4.80 20.25
C GLY A 44 -11.23 4.97 19.35
N GLN A 45 -11.05 4.97 18.03
CA GLN A 45 -12.12 5.15 17.06
C GLN A 45 -12.45 3.81 16.39
N ARG A 46 -13.59 3.78 15.67
CA ARG A 46 -13.98 2.62 14.87
C ARG A 46 -12.88 2.27 13.86
N TRP A 47 -12.60 0.98 13.74
CA TRP A 47 -11.62 0.48 12.79
C TRP A 47 -12.03 -0.90 12.29
N HIS A 48 -12.38 -1.02 11.02
CA HIS A 48 -12.81 -2.28 10.42
C HIS A 48 -11.63 -3.06 9.84
N ALA A 49 -11.79 -4.38 9.79
CA ALA A 49 -10.78 -5.26 9.19
C ALA A 49 -10.66 -5.03 7.67
N THR A 50 -9.43 -4.99 7.19
CA THR A 50 -9.09 -4.55 5.84
C THR A 50 -9.60 -5.47 4.74
N VAL A 51 -9.37 -6.78 4.85
CA VAL A 51 -9.77 -7.73 3.79
C VAL A 51 -11.29 -7.75 3.60
N PRO A 52 -12.14 -7.85 4.64
CA PRO A 52 -13.59 -7.70 4.47
C PRO A 52 -14.00 -6.36 3.87
N THR A 53 -13.36 -5.26 4.27
CA THR A 53 -13.64 -3.92 3.73
C THR A 53 -13.33 -3.83 2.24
N LEU A 54 -12.14 -4.30 1.82
CA LEU A 54 -11.76 -4.33 0.40
C LEU A 54 -12.62 -5.28 -0.41
N THR A 55 -13.05 -6.41 0.17
CA THR A 55 -14.00 -7.34 -0.50
C THR A 55 -15.32 -6.64 -0.77
N ALA A 56 -15.86 -5.95 0.22
CA ALA A 56 -17.09 -5.19 0.05
C ALA A 56 -16.91 -4.03 -0.96
N ALA A 57 -15.75 -3.33 -0.94
CA ALA A 57 -15.41 -2.30 -1.93
C ALA A 57 -15.37 -2.87 -3.35
N ALA A 58 -14.78 -4.07 -3.53
CA ALA A 58 -14.72 -4.74 -4.83
C ALA A 58 -16.12 -5.04 -5.41
N MET A 59 -17.10 -5.31 -4.54
CA MET A 59 -18.48 -5.61 -4.93
C MET A 59 -19.30 -4.36 -5.34
N VAL A 60 -18.82 -3.17 -5.03
CA VAL A 60 -19.54 -1.91 -5.32
C VAL A 60 -18.80 -0.98 -6.29
N THR A 61 -17.65 -1.44 -6.80
CA THR A 61 -16.82 -0.75 -7.80
C THR A 61 -16.53 -1.70 -8.97
N GLU A 62 -16.21 -1.16 -10.14
CA GLU A 62 -16.04 -1.94 -11.38
C GLU A 62 -14.64 -1.84 -12.00
N ARG A 63 -13.98 -0.69 -11.86
CA ARG A 63 -12.73 -0.36 -12.59
C ARG A 63 -11.56 -0.01 -11.69
N ILE A 64 -11.82 0.75 -10.62
CA ILE A 64 -10.77 1.25 -9.72
C ILE A 64 -9.99 0.10 -9.11
N ARG A 65 -8.67 0.20 -9.08
CA ARG A 65 -7.83 -0.77 -8.38
C ARG A 65 -7.97 -0.57 -6.88
N LEU A 66 -7.89 -1.66 -6.14
CA LEU A 66 -8.09 -1.68 -4.68
C LEU A 66 -6.83 -2.22 -4.00
N GLY A 67 -6.48 -1.67 -2.84
CA GLY A 67 -5.26 -2.13 -2.19
C GLY A 67 -5.13 -1.86 -0.70
N THR A 68 -4.13 -2.49 -0.10
CA THR A 68 -3.70 -2.24 1.28
C THR A 68 -2.61 -1.17 1.32
N PHE A 69 -2.68 -0.21 2.26
CA PHE A 69 -1.70 0.88 2.38
C PHE A 69 -1.17 1.06 3.80
N VAL A 70 -0.40 0.16 4.32
CA VAL A 70 0.07 -1.10 3.77
C VAL A 70 -0.16 -2.22 4.79
N THR A 71 -0.23 -3.48 4.34
CA THR A 71 -0.24 -4.64 5.24
C THR A 71 1.14 -4.89 5.84
N SER A 72 1.20 -5.61 6.96
CA SER A 72 2.47 -5.93 7.61
C SER A 72 2.46 -7.31 8.30
N PRO A 73 3.64 -7.90 8.55
CA PRO A 73 3.76 -9.15 9.27
C PRO A 73 3.50 -9.05 10.80
N ASN A 74 3.10 -7.88 11.30
CA ASN A 74 2.85 -7.69 12.73
C ASN A 74 1.72 -8.58 13.27
N PHE A 75 0.72 -8.88 12.42
CA PHE A 75 -0.43 -9.71 12.81
C PHE A 75 -0.90 -10.64 11.67
N ARG A 76 -0.15 -10.72 10.58
CA ARG A 76 -0.43 -11.55 9.42
C ARG A 76 0.56 -12.70 9.33
N HIS A 77 0.06 -13.89 9.00
CA HIS A 77 0.87 -15.02 8.58
C HIS A 77 0.75 -15.19 7.07
N PRO A 78 1.85 -15.42 6.29
CA PRO A 78 1.79 -15.39 4.83
C PRO A 78 0.82 -16.39 4.22
N VAL A 79 0.66 -17.60 4.78
CA VAL A 79 -0.19 -18.65 4.21
C VAL A 79 -1.69 -18.28 4.23
N PRO A 80 -2.34 -18.01 5.39
CA PRO A 80 -3.74 -17.59 5.39
C PRO A 80 -3.94 -16.27 4.65
N PHE A 81 -3.00 -15.35 4.78
CA PHE A 81 -3.11 -14.06 4.10
C PHE A 81 -3.02 -14.19 2.56
N ALA A 82 -2.14 -15.05 2.03
CA ALA A 82 -2.12 -15.35 0.60
C ALA A 82 -3.46 -15.92 0.09
N LYS A 83 -4.15 -16.73 0.90
CA LYS A 83 -5.50 -17.21 0.56
C LYS A 83 -6.53 -16.08 0.51
N GLU A 84 -6.49 -15.16 1.47
CA GLU A 84 -7.36 -13.99 1.48
C GLU A 84 -7.10 -13.11 0.25
N VAL A 85 -5.82 -12.84 -0.06
CA VAL A 85 -5.39 -12.04 -1.23
C VAL A 85 -5.85 -12.68 -2.53
N ALA A 86 -5.58 -13.96 -2.73
CA ALA A 86 -6.01 -14.68 -3.94
C ALA A 86 -7.54 -14.67 -4.11
N THR A 87 -8.28 -14.84 -3.02
CA THR A 87 -9.74 -14.78 -3.02
C THR A 87 -10.25 -13.38 -3.40
N LEU A 88 -9.69 -12.35 -2.77
CA LEU A 88 -10.06 -10.96 -3.06
C LEU A 88 -9.68 -10.56 -4.49
N ASP A 89 -8.54 -11.04 -4.99
CA ASP A 89 -8.13 -10.80 -6.38
C ASP A 89 -9.15 -11.40 -7.37
N GLN A 90 -9.62 -12.61 -7.13
CA GLN A 90 -10.70 -13.22 -7.93
C GLN A 90 -12.01 -12.43 -7.82
N ILE A 91 -12.45 -12.06 -6.61
CA ILE A 91 -13.69 -11.30 -6.40
C ILE A 91 -13.62 -9.95 -7.11
N SER A 92 -12.46 -9.29 -7.08
CA SER A 92 -12.26 -7.99 -7.72
C SER A 92 -12.08 -8.07 -9.25
N GLY A 93 -11.94 -9.28 -9.81
CA GLY A 93 -11.64 -9.45 -11.24
C GLY A 93 -10.24 -8.95 -11.62
N GLY A 94 -9.23 -9.16 -10.76
CA GLY A 94 -7.84 -8.77 -11.03
C GLY A 94 -7.54 -7.29 -10.76
N ARG A 95 -8.30 -6.63 -9.89
CA ARG A 95 -8.08 -5.22 -9.54
C ARG A 95 -7.28 -5.00 -8.24
N LEU A 96 -6.90 -6.08 -7.55
CA LEU A 96 -6.16 -5.96 -6.30
C LEU A 96 -4.70 -5.56 -6.53
N VAL A 97 -4.18 -4.71 -5.64
CA VAL A 97 -2.75 -4.39 -5.48
C VAL A 97 -2.40 -4.56 -4.02
N LEU A 98 -1.37 -5.33 -3.73
CA LEU A 98 -0.96 -5.63 -2.37
C LEU A 98 0.17 -4.70 -1.92
N GLY A 99 -0.16 -3.67 -1.14
CA GLY A 99 0.84 -2.86 -0.47
C GLY A 99 1.35 -3.55 0.80
N VAL A 100 2.66 -3.73 0.94
CA VAL A 100 3.29 -4.44 2.06
C VAL A 100 4.40 -3.60 2.68
N GLY A 101 4.44 -3.54 4.00
CA GLY A 101 5.45 -2.80 4.76
C GLY A 101 5.97 -3.57 5.98
N SER A 102 7.03 -3.06 6.58
CA SER A 102 7.70 -3.72 7.71
C SER A 102 6.93 -3.69 9.04
N GLY A 103 5.84 -2.92 9.10
CA GLY A 103 5.03 -2.79 10.31
C GLY A 103 5.51 -1.74 11.31
N GLY A 104 6.31 -0.78 10.88
CA GLY A 104 6.64 0.46 11.60
C GLY A 104 6.94 0.29 13.09
N THR A 105 6.12 0.90 13.94
CA THR A 105 6.28 0.91 15.40
C THR A 105 5.88 -0.39 16.10
N GLY A 106 5.38 -1.40 15.37
CA GLY A 106 4.98 -2.68 15.97
C GLY A 106 3.67 -2.65 16.77
N PHE A 107 2.86 -1.60 16.65
CA PHE A 107 1.63 -1.43 17.42
C PHE A 107 0.70 -2.66 17.36
N ASP A 108 0.43 -3.17 16.14
CA ASP A 108 -0.42 -4.36 15.96
C ASP A 108 0.18 -5.60 16.61
N ALA A 109 1.51 -5.76 16.57
CA ALA A 109 2.21 -6.84 17.24
C ALA A 109 2.06 -6.75 18.76
N SER A 110 2.13 -5.54 19.33
CA SER A 110 1.96 -5.33 20.77
C SER A 110 0.53 -5.63 21.23
N VAL A 111 -0.48 -5.35 20.42
CA VAL A 111 -1.88 -5.74 20.69
C VAL A 111 -2.02 -7.26 20.80
N LEU A 112 -1.22 -8.01 20.05
CA LEU A 112 -1.16 -9.49 20.16
C LEU A 112 -0.20 -10.02 21.24
N GLY A 113 0.33 -9.14 22.08
CA GLY A 113 1.28 -9.52 23.13
C GLY A 113 2.66 -9.92 22.62
N GLN A 114 3.00 -9.59 21.39
CA GLN A 114 4.32 -9.86 20.84
C GLN A 114 5.34 -8.84 21.34
N PRO A 115 6.59 -9.26 21.58
CA PRO A 115 7.66 -8.35 21.99
C PRO A 115 8.02 -7.38 20.83
N GLU A 116 8.50 -6.20 21.20
CA GLU A 116 9.05 -5.26 20.24
C GLU A 116 10.31 -5.85 19.58
N LEU A 117 10.35 -5.81 18.25
CA LEU A 117 11.49 -6.29 17.47
C LEU A 117 12.51 -5.19 17.25
N THR A 118 13.79 -5.58 17.26
CA THR A 118 14.86 -4.69 16.79
C THR A 118 14.61 -4.29 15.34
N PRO A 119 15.13 -3.15 14.86
CA PRO A 119 15.03 -2.78 13.44
C PRO A 119 15.56 -3.85 12.49
N ARG A 120 16.60 -4.60 12.91
CA ARG A 120 17.18 -5.71 12.16
C ARG A 120 16.18 -6.88 12.04
N ASP A 121 15.60 -7.29 13.15
CA ASP A 121 14.69 -8.43 13.20
C ASP A 121 13.35 -8.10 12.54
N ARG A 122 12.86 -6.87 12.71
CA ARG A 122 11.68 -6.37 12.01
C ARG A 122 11.86 -6.41 10.48
N PHE A 123 13.02 -5.99 9.99
CA PHE A 123 13.33 -6.10 8.56
C PHE A 123 13.45 -7.57 8.14
N ALA A 124 14.12 -8.44 8.90
CA ALA A 124 14.24 -9.86 8.58
C ALA A 124 12.87 -10.54 8.47
N ARG A 125 11.96 -10.28 9.43
CA ARG A 125 10.58 -10.76 9.38
C ARG A 125 9.81 -10.23 8.17
N PHE A 126 9.99 -8.96 7.83
CA PHE A 126 9.36 -8.35 6.67
C PHE A 126 9.84 -8.97 5.36
N ALA A 127 11.13 -9.16 5.20
CA ALA A 127 11.70 -9.79 4.02
C ALA A 127 11.19 -11.23 3.84
N GLU A 128 11.23 -12.03 4.89
CA GLU A 128 10.74 -13.41 4.88
C GLU A 128 9.23 -13.47 4.58
N PHE A 129 8.43 -12.58 5.17
CA PHE A 129 7.00 -12.46 4.88
C PHE A 129 6.73 -12.16 3.41
N THR A 130 7.45 -11.19 2.86
CA THR A 130 7.27 -10.75 1.47
C THR A 130 7.69 -11.84 0.47
N GLU A 131 8.83 -12.49 0.71
CA GLU A 131 9.31 -13.61 -0.11
C GLU A 131 8.38 -14.81 -0.05
N SER A 132 7.83 -15.10 1.13
CA SER A 132 6.80 -16.14 1.30
C SER A 132 5.52 -15.80 0.54
N LEU A 133 5.07 -14.54 0.58
CA LEU A 133 3.90 -14.11 -0.19
C LEU A 133 4.15 -14.21 -1.70
N ASP A 134 5.32 -13.77 -2.17
CA ASP A 134 5.67 -13.88 -3.59
C ASP A 134 5.60 -15.34 -4.06
N THR A 135 6.17 -16.26 -3.27
CA THR A 135 6.14 -17.70 -3.57
C THR A 135 4.73 -18.27 -3.56
N LEU A 136 3.92 -17.92 -2.54
CA LEU A 136 2.57 -18.46 -2.37
C LEU A 136 1.58 -17.94 -3.42
N LEU A 137 1.75 -16.68 -3.85
CA LEU A 137 0.84 -16.04 -4.80
C LEU A 137 1.18 -16.33 -6.26
N ARG A 138 2.38 -16.83 -6.57
CA ARG A 138 2.71 -17.24 -7.94
C ARG A 138 1.93 -18.50 -8.30
N TYR A 139 1.24 -18.44 -9.44
CA TYR A 139 0.57 -19.59 -9.97
C TYR A 139 1.61 -20.55 -10.57
N GLU A 140 2.00 -21.51 -9.76
CA GLU A 140 2.65 -22.71 -10.26
C GLU A 140 1.71 -23.86 -9.96
N GLN A 141 1.43 -24.73 -10.93
CA GLN A 141 0.64 -25.94 -10.66
C GLN A 141 1.34 -26.68 -9.53
N PRO A 142 0.80 -26.73 -8.32
CA PRO A 142 1.50 -27.36 -7.22
C PRO A 142 1.65 -28.83 -7.57
N GLY A 143 2.87 -29.32 -7.55
CA GLY A 143 3.14 -30.74 -7.49
C GLY A 143 2.32 -31.35 -6.36
N ALA A 144 2.18 -32.65 -6.29
CA ALA A 144 1.31 -33.37 -5.36
C ALA A 144 1.47 -32.98 -3.87
N GLY A 145 2.57 -32.29 -3.49
CA GLY A 145 2.94 -31.94 -2.13
C GLY A 145 2.53 -30.53 -1.62
N GLY A 146 2.18 -29.59 -2.53
CA GLY A 146 1.99 -28.19 -2.16
C GLY A 146 3.32 -27.44 -1.86
N ILE A 147 3.22 -26.18 -1.40
CA ILE A 147 4.36 -25.30 -1.08
C ILE A 147 4.76 -25.51 0.38
N SER A 148 6.05 -25.80 0.62
CA SER A 148 6.61 -25.94 1.97
C SER A 148 7.86 -25.06 2.11
N PHE A 149 7.98 -24.39 3.23
CA PHE A 149 9.17 -23.65 3.62
C PHE A 149 9.31 -23.63 5.15
N GLU A 150 10.53 -23.49 5.62
CA GLU A 150 10.86 -23.37 7.04
C GLU A 150 11.79 -22.16 7.21
N GLY A 151 11.25 -21.08 7.74
CA GLY A 151 11.96 -19.84 7.97
C GLY A 151 12.18 -19.57 9.46
N THR A 152 12.79 -18.44 9.76
CA THR A 152 12.97 -17.96 11.13
C THR A 152 11.66 -17.47 11.75
N TRP A 153 10.80 -16.90 10.93
CA TRP A 153 9.55 -16.22 11.34
C TRP A 153 8.31 -16.97 10.91
N PHE A 154 8.37 -17.67 9.78
CA PHE A 154 7.21 -18.33 9.19
C PHE A 154 7.55 -19.73 8.70
N THR A 155 6.64 -20.65 8.90
CA THR A 155 6.73 -22.03 8.40
C THR A 155 5.45 -22.40 7.66
N ALA A 156 5.60 -23.12 6.56
CA ALA A 156 4.48 -23.73 5.85
C ALA A 156 4.81 -25.17 5.49
N SER A 157 3.81 -26.05 5.58
CA SER A 157 3.93 -27.45 5.20
C SER A 157 2.79 -27.82 4.28
N GLY A 158 3.11 -28.11 2.99
CA GLY A 158 2.14 -28.50 2.00
C GLY A 158 1.03 -27.49 1.72
N ALA A 159 1.34 -26.18 1.81
CA ALA A 159 0.37 -25.11 1.55
C ALA A 159 -0.12 -25.19 0.10
N ARG A 160 -1.44 -25.29 -0.08
CA ARG A 160 -2.06 -25.43 -1.40
C ARG A 160 -2.76 -24.15 -1.80
N MET A 161 -2.19 -23.45 -2.77
CA MET A 161 -2.77 -22.28 -3.42
C MET A 161 -3.43 -22.71 -4.73
N VAL A 162 -4.42 -23.60 -4.61
CA VAL A 162 -5.14 -24.15 -5.78
C VAL A 162 -6.13 -23.12 -6.31
N GLY A 163 -6.13 -22.95 -7.60
CA GLY A 163 -6.93 -22.00 -8.34
C GLY A 163 -6.04 -21.05 -9.14
N GLU A 164 -6.48 -20.68 -10.31
CA GLU A 164 -5.77 -19.75 -11.16
C GLU A 164 -5.91 -18.33 -10.60
N PRO A 165 -4.82 -17.56 -10.44
CA PRO A 165 -4.92 -16.17 -10.02
C PRO A 165 -5.60 -15.34 -11.12
N ALA A 166 -6.30 -14.26 -10.72
CA ALA A 166 -6.90 -13.35 -11.68
C ALA A 166 -5.84 -12.48 -12.39
N GLN A 167 -4.68 -12.30 -11.76
CA GLN A 167 -3.54 -11.59 -12.32
C GLN A 167 -2.31 -12.50 -12.41
N LEU A 168 -1.61 -12.49 -13.54
CA LEU A 168 -0.39 -13.27 -13.76
C LEU A 168 0.84 -12.35 -13.74
N PRO A 169 1.97 -12.81 -13.19
CA PRO A 169 2.21 -14.13 -12.56
C PRO A 169 1.61 -14.24 -11.14
N ARG A 170 1.12 -13.15 -10.56
CA ARG A 170 0.45 -13.03 -9.25
C ARG A 170 -0.17 -11.65 -9.08
N THR A 171 -0.98 -11.45 -8.04
CA THR A 171 -1.37 -10.11 -7.56
C THR A 171 -0.14 -9.22 -7.41
N PRO A 172 -0.11 -8.00 -7.98
CA PRO A 172 1.03 -7.08 -7.86
C PRO A 172 1.33 -6.73 -6.40
N ILE A 173 2.62 -6.76 -6.04
CA ILE A 173 3.12 -6.41 -4.71
C ILE A 173 3.87 -5.08 -4.79
N HIS A 174 3.40 -4.09 -4.03
CA HIS A 174 4.07 -2.81 -3.84
C HIS A 174 4.69 -2.76 -2.44
N LEU A 175 6.01 -2.51 -2.34
CA LEU A 175 6.71 -2.51 -1.06
C LEU A 175 6.95 -1.10 -0.53
N ALA A 176 6.49 -0.85 0.69
CA ALA A 176 6.76 0.39 1.41
C ALA A 176 8.14 0.34 2.07
N ALA A 177 9.06 1.20 1.62
CA ALA A 177 10.44 1.21 2.09
C ALA A 177 11.10 2.58 1.93
N ASN A 178 11.85 3.00 2.97
CA ASN A 178 12.72 4.19 2.95
C ASN A 178 14.18 3.83 3.28
N GLY A 179 14.42 2.71 3.96
CA GLY A 179 15.75 2.26 4.34
C GLY A 179 16.45 1.43 3.25
N ARG A 180 17.79 1.48 3.20
CA ARG A 180 18.62 0.80 2.18
C ARG A 180 18.23 -0.65 1.91
N LYS A 181 18.04 -1.46 2.97
CA LYS A 181 17.68 -2.88 2.82
C LYS A 181 16.28 -3.07 2.23
N GLY A 182 15.34 -2.21 2.63
CA GLY A 182 13.98 -2.23 2.10
C GLY A 182 13.92 -1.81 0.64
N LEU A 183 14.67 -0.78 0.24
CA LEU A 183 14.81 -0.36 -1.16
C LEU A 183 15.40 -1.48 -2.02
N ALA A 184 16.45 -2.16 -1.52
CA ALA A 184 17.05 -3.31 -2.23
C ALA A 184 16.05 -4.48 -2.37
N LEU A 185 15.22 -4.75 -1.35
CA LEU A 185 14.16 -5.77 -1.44
C LEU A 185 13.10 -5.38 -2.46
N ALA A 186 12.67 -4.11 -2.46
CA ALA A 186 11.70 -3.58 -3.42
C ALA A 186 12.23 -3.65 -4.86
N ALA A 187 13.46 -3.22 -5.09
CA ALA A 187 14.11 -3.29 -6.39
C ALA A 187 14.20 -4.72 -6.94
N ARG A 188 14.44 -5.71 -6.07
CA ARG A 188 14.58 -7.11 -6.46
C ARG A 188 13.23 -7.79 -6.74
N LEU A 189 12.19 -7.51 -5.97
CA LEU A 189 11.01 -8.37 -5.90
C LEU A 189 9.69 -7.67 -6.23
N ALA A 190 9.57 -6.35 -5.96
CA ALA A 190 8.30 -5.66 -6.03
C ALA A 190 7.90 -5.25 -7.45
N ASP A 191 6.59 -5.16 -7.70
CA ASP A 191 6.04 -4.53 -8.90
C ASP A 191 5.96 -3.00 -8.73
N GLY A 192 5.92 -2.53 -7.50
CA GLY A 192 5.94 -1.11 -7.15
C GLY A 192 6.66 -0.83 -5.83
N TRP A 193 7.19 0.37 -5.72
CA TRP A 193 7.77 0.94 -4.52
C TRP A 193 6.87 2.04 -3.97
N ILE A 194 6.61 2.01 -2.66
CA ILE A 194 5.85 3.04 -1.95
C ILE A 194 6.79 3.76 -1.00
N THR A 195 6.73 5.08 -0.97
CA THR A 195 7.42 5.90 0.04
C THR A 195 6.50 6.90 0.69
N THR A 196 6.75 7.14 1.97
CA THR A 196 6.16 8.22 2.75
C THR A 196 7.07 9.46 2.84
N GLY A 197 8.19 9.44 2.10
CA GLY A 197 9.25 10.43 2.32
C GLY A 197 9.98 10.21 3.66
N PRO A 198 10.89 11.10 4.02
CA PRO A 198 11.58 11.08 5.30
C PRO A 198 10.68 11.57 6.43
N ASP A 199 11.06 11.25 7.69
CA ASP A 199 10.55 11.93 8.87
C ASP A 199 11.24 13.30 8.96
N ASP A 200 10.64 14.33 8.37
CA ASP A 200 11.16 15.71 8.40
C ASP A 200 10.05 16.72 8.71
N ASP A 201 10.44 17.84 9.33
CA ASP A 201 9.51 18.82 9.87
C ASP A 201 9.20 19.98 8.92
N GLY A 202 9.87 20.07 7.77
CA GLY A 202 9.72 21.18 6.82
C GLY A 202 9.40 20.71 5.41
N THR A 203 8.45 21.38 4.75
CA THR A 203 8.02 21.07 3.37
C THR A 203 9.18 20.93 2.40
N ASP A 204 10.11 21.90 2.35
CA ASP A 204 11.23 21.82 1.42
C ASP A 204 12.27 20.76 1.81
N ALA A 205 12.46 20.51 3.10
CA ALA A 205 13.33 19.46 3.59
C ALA A 205 12.74 18.09 3.27
N TRP A 206 11.43 17.91 3.43
CA TRP A 206 10.73 16.69 3.08
C TRP A 206 10.89 16.38 1.57
N TRP A 207 10.66 17.36 0.68
CA TRP A 207 10.83 17.16 -0.77
C TRP A 207 12.27 16.85 -1.18
N ARG A 208 13.27 17.48 -0.53
CA ARG A 208 14.69 17.09 -0.74
C ARG A 208 14.93 15.63 -0.35
N GLY A 209 14.40 15.21 0.79
CA GLY A 209 14.51 13.81 1.23
C GLY A 209 13.75 12.83 0.33
N VAL A 210 12.62 13.23 -0.26
CA VAL A 210 11.93 12.44 -1.28
C VAL A 210 12.80 12.28 -2.53
N ALA A 211 13.46 13.35 -2.99
CA ALA A 211 14.39 13.28 -4.11
C ALA A 211 15.56 12.33 -3.83
N GLU A 212 16.19 12.44 -2.65
CA GLU A 212 17.25 11.51 -2.22
C GLU A 212 16.79 10.05 -2.16
N LEU A 213 15.54 9.80 -1.74
CA LEU A 213 14.97 8.44 -1.72
C LEU A 213 14.76 7.91 -3.13
N ALA A 214 14.31 8.75 -4.08
CA ALA A 214 14.17 8.37 -5.48
C ALA A 214 15.53 7.98 -6.10
N GLU A 215 16.58 8.77 -5.87
CA GLU A 215 17.94 8.46 -6.34
C GLU A 215 18.51 7.16 -5.72
N ARG A 216 18.23 6.94 -4.42
CA ARG A 216 18.63 5.69 -3.74
C ARG A 216 17.88 4.48 -4.29
N PHE A 217 16.63 4.66 -4.69
CA PHE A 217 15.85 3.58 -5.30
C PHE A 217 16.36 3.28 -6.71
N ASP A 218 16.73 4.29 -7.51
CA ASP A 218 17.38 4.09 -8.81
C ASP A 218 18.67 3.29 -8.67
N SER A 219 19.50 3.65 -7.68
CA SER A 219 20.73 2.93 -7.38
C SER A 219 20.45 1.47 -6.98
N ALA A 220 19.42 1.23 -6.17
CA ALA A 220 19.04 -0.12 -5.77
C ALA A 220 18.52 -0.95 -6.95
N CYS A 221 17.80 -0.35 -7.89
CA CYS A 221 17.37 -1.00 -9.13
C CYS A 221 18.58 -1.37 -10.00
N ALA A 222 19.54 -0.46 -10.17
CA ALA A 222 20.78 -0.73 -10.92
C ALA A 222 21.59 -1.86 -10.29
N GLU A 223 21.76 -1.88 -8.95
CA GLU A 223 22.40 -2.96 -8.21
C GLU A 223 21.68 -4.32 -8.39
N ALA A 224 20.36 -4.30 -8.54
CA ALA A 224 19.54 -5.48 -8.80
C ALA A 224 19.51 -5.89 -10.29
N GLY A 225 20.16 -5.14 -11.18
CA GLY A 225 20.11 -5.37 -12.63
C GLY A 225 18.73 -5.12 -13.24
N ARG A 226 17.94 -4.21 -12.64
CA ARG A 226 16.56 -3.92 -13.03
C ARG A 226 16.42 -2.47 -13.50
N GLU A 227 15.71 -2.28 -14.60
CA GLU A 227 15.38 -0.94 -15.08
C GLU A 227 14.45 -0.23 -14.10
N PRO A 228 14.80 0.98 -13.61
CA PRO A 228 13.98 1.72 -12.65
C PRO A 228 12.55 1.99 -13.16
N SER A 229 12.39 2.23 -14.46
CA SER A 229 11.08 2.47 -15.10
C SER A 229 10.17 1.24 -15.16
N SER A 230 10.70 0.05 -14.85
CA SER A 230 9.91 -1.19 -14.77
C SER A 230 9.19 -1.36 -13.43
N VAL A 231 9.37 -0.43 -12.49
CA VAL A 231 8.78 -0.47 -11.15
C VAL A 231 7.91 0.76 -10.95
N ASP A 232 6.65 0.56 -10.60
CA ASP A 232 5.78 1.66 -10.22
C ASP A 232 6.31 2.39 -8.97
N ARG A 233 6.22 3.72 -8.95
CA ARG A 233 6.72 4.54 -7.83
C ARG A 233 5.58 5.34 -7.25
N THR A 234 5.20 5.03 -6.04
CA THR A 234 4.08 5.64 -5.34
C THR A 234 4.56 6.54 -4.21
N LEU A 235 4.20 7.80 -4.26
CA LEU A 235 4.44 8.77 -3.18
C LEU A 235 3.17 9.01 -2.37
N SER A 236 3.23 8.80 -1.05
CA SER A 236 2.20 9.24 -0.12
C SER A 236 2.36 10.73 0.16
N LEU A 237 1.50 11.57 -0.41
CA LEU A 237 1.59 13.02 -0.29
C LEU A 237 1.36 13.51 1.15
N ASP A 238 0.45 12.85 1.88
CA ASP A 238 0.01 13.30 3.21
C ASP A 238 0.90 12.78 4.35
N SER A 239 2.07 12.31 4.03
CA SER A 239 3.14 12.06 4.99
C SER A 239 3.97 13.32 5.24
N GLU A 240 3.87 14.33 4.36
CA GLU A 240 4.24 15.70 4.63
C GLU A 240 3.34 16.30 5.74
N ARG A 241 3.79 17.29 6.46
CA ARG A 241 2.99 18.00 7.48
C ARG A 241 1.76 18.69 6.90
N ARG A 242 1.85 19.14 5.65
CA ARG A 242 0.76 19.82 4.97
C ARG A 242 -0.09 18.76 4.27
N TYR A 243 -1.37 18.68 4.65
CA TYR A 243 -2.32 17.84 3.94
C TYR A 243 -2.45 18.27 2.48
N SER A 244 -2.31 17.35 1.54
CA SER A 244 -2.26 17.65 0.11
C SER A 244 -3.55 18.29 -0.42
N LEU A 245 -4.71 17.94 0.15
CA LEU A 245 -6.01 18.52 -0.19
C LEU A 245 -6.38 19.74 0.67
N THR A 246 -5.40 20.58 1.07
CA THR A 246 -5.70 21.89 1.64
C THR A 246 -6.21 22.88 0.59
N SER A 247 -5.88 22.68 -0.68
CA SER A 247 -6.45 23.37 -1.84
C SER A 247 -6.10 22.59 -3.12
N ALA A 248 -6.84 22.80 -4.21
CA ALA A 248 -6.52 22.21 -5.51
C ALA A 248 -5.12 22.62 -5.99
N ALA A 249 -4.72 23.89 -5.80
CA ALA A 249 -3.40 24.37 -6.16
C ALA A 249 -2.27 23.67 -5.38
N ALA A 250 -2.49 23.35 -4.08
CA ALA A 250 -1.51 22.58 -3.29
C ALA A 250 -1.35 21.16 -3.79
N PHE A 251 -2.45 20.52 -4.19
CA PHE A 251 -2.42 19.19 -4.78
C PHE A 251 -1.71 19.19 -6.14
N GLU A 252 -2.00 20.17 -7.00
CA GLU A 252 -1.36 20.33 -8.31
C GLU A 252 0.16 20.57 -8.19
N ASP A 253 0.59 21.43 -7.24
CA ASP A 253 2.03 21.64 -6.95
C ASP A 253 2.71 20.33 -6.52
N ALA A 254 2.07 19.59 -5.61
CA ALA A 254 2.61 18.30 -5.15
C ALA A 254 2.73 17.25 -6.27
N ILE A 255 1.75 17.19 -7.18
CA ILE A 255 1.79 16.33 -8.37
C ILE A 255 2.96 16.73 -9.27
N GLY A 256 3.14 18.03 -9.54
CA GLY A 256 4.21 18.54 -10.40
C GLY A 256 5.58 18.12 -9.86
N ARG A 257 5.83 18.36 -8.57
CA ARG A 257 7.07 17.95 -7.90
C ARG A 257 7.28 16.44 -7.93
N ALA A 258 6.24 15.65 -7.66
CA ALA A 258 6.34 14.19 -7.71
C ALA A 258 6.68 13.70 -9.12
N ALA A 259 6.08 14.29 -10.16
CA ALA A 259 6.35 13.96 -11.56
C ALA A 259 7.81 14.27 -11.95
N GLU A 260 8.35 15.42 -11.52
CA GLU A 260 9.75 15.80 -11.75
C GLU A 260 10.74 14.82 -11.10
N LEU A 261 10.35 14.20 -9.98
CA LEU A 261 11.12 13.17 -9.28
C LEU A 261 10.90 11.74 -9.81
N GLY A 262 10.14 11.58 -10.89
CA GLY A 262 9.92 10.29 -11.55
C GLY A 262 8.94 9.36 -10.85
N PHE A 263 8.05 9.89 -9.99
CA PHE A 263 6.95 9.11 -9.44
C PHE A 263 5.88 8.86 -10.51
N THR A 264 5.39 7.63 -10.55
CA THR A 264 4.33 7.19 -11.48
C THR A 264 2.95 7.36 -10.86
N ASP A 265 2.89 7.35 -9.52
CA ASP A 265 1.68 7.37 -8.72
C ASP A 265 1.83 8.32 -7.52
N VAL A 266 0.77 9.01 -7.22
CA VAL A 266 0.64 9.76 -5.96
C VAL A 266 -0.61 9.31 -5.22
N VAL A 267 -0.54 9.34 -3.88
CA VAL A 267 -1.66 8.93 -3.01
C VAL A 267 -1.96 10.04 -2.01
N THR A 268 -3.22 10.46 -1.98
CA THR A 268 -3.80 11.35 -0.96
C THR A 268 -4.80 10.60 -0.08
N HIS A 269 -5.33 11.23 0.96
CA HIS A 269 -6.37 10.67 1.82
C HIS A 269 -7.71 11.35 1.58
N TRP A 270 -8.79 10.59 1.70
CA TRP A 270 -10.13 11.19 1.72
C TRP A 270 -10.24 12.17 2.89
N PRO A 271 -10.74 13.41 2.66
CA PRO A 271 -10.85 14.42 3.70
C PRO A 271 -11.68 13.93 4.89
N ARG A 272 -11.18 14.17 6.09
CA ARG A 272 -11.89 13.90 7.33
C ARG A 272 -12.43 15.21 7.93
N ARG A 273 -13.43 15.10 8.79
CA ARG A 273 -14.00 16.26 9.47
C ARG A 273 -13.05 16.92 10.45
N ASP A 274 -12.17 16.10 11.08
CA ASP A 274 -11.25 16.55 12.12
C ASP A 274 -10.01 15.66 12.23
N GLY A 275 -9.02 16.14 12.99
CA GLY A 275 -7.79 15.40 13.29
C GLY A 275 -6.86 15.25 12.08
N ILE A 276 -6.21 14.10 11.97
CA ILE A 276 -5.34 13.81 10.84
C ILE A 276 -6.16 13.76 9.54
N TYR A 277 -5.63 14.33 8.47
CA TYR A 277 -6.27 14.46 7.16
C TYR A 277 -7.58 15.27 7.20
N ALA A 278 -7.70 16.20 8.17
CA ALA A 278 -8.84 17.13 8.21
C ALA A 278 -8.82 18.04 6.99
N GLY A 279 -9.98 18.13 6.31
CA GLY A 279 -10.11 18.92 5.08
C GLY A 279 -11.57 19.01 4.65
N ASP A 280 -11.79 19.79 3.59
CA ASP A 280 -13.11 19.99 2.99
C ASP A 280 -13.28 19.07 1.77
N GLU A 281 -14.35 18.30 1.71
CA GLU A 281 -14.69 17.48 0.53
C GLU A 281 -14.89 18.36 -0.72
N ALA A 282 -15.24 19.65 -0.60
CA ALA A 282 -15.31 20.56 -1.73
C ALA A 282 -13.96 20.73 -2.47
N VAL A 283 -12.84 20.67 -1.75
CA VAL A 283 -11.50 20.67 -2.36
C VAL A 283 -11.27 19.37 -3.14
N LEU A 284 -11.70 18.23 -2.58
CA LEU A 284 -11.64 16.95 -3.29
C LEU A 284 -12.50 16.96 -4.55
N ASP A 285 -13.72 17.53 -4.49
CA ASP A 285 -14.59 17.70 -5.67
C ASP A 285 -13.91 18.54 -6.75
N GLU A 286 -13.28 19.67 -6.36
CA GLU A 286 -12.52 20.52 -7.27
C GLU A 286 -11.35 19.78 -7.92
N VAL A 287 -10.54 19.07 -7.13
CA VAL A 287 -9.43 18.23 -7.63
C VAL A 287 -9.96 17.15 -8.57
N ALA A 288 -11.01 16.44 -8.20
CA ALA A 288 -11.60 15.37 -9.01
C ALA A 288 -12.03 15.88 -10.41
N SER A 289 -12.60 17.09 -10.47
CA SER A 289 -12.99 17.71 -11.75
C SER A 289 -11.83 17.95 -12.70
N ARG A 290 -10.59 17.96 -12.18
CA ARG A 290 -9.37 18.27 -12.95
C ARG A 290 -8.48 17.04 -13.19
N LEU A 291 -8.72 15.89 -12.52
CA LEU A 291 -7.84 14.71 -12.62
C LEU A 291 -7.58 14.27 -14.06
N ALA A 292 -8.58 14.36 -14.93
CA ALA A 292 -8.41 14.00 -16.36
C ALA A 292 -7.42 14.88 -17.10
N THR A 293 -7.23 16.14 -16.67
CA THR A 293 -6.31 17.11 -17.28
C THR A 293 -4.92 17.11 -16.64
N LEU A 294 -4.79 16.50 -15.45
CA LEU A 294 -3.54 16.41 -14.67
C LEU A 294 -2.74 15.11 -14.98
N ARG A 295 -3.23 14.26 -15.85
CA ARG A 295 -2.62 12.96 -16.24
C ARG A 295 -1.42 13.11 -17.15
#